data_d3f72de8982fa13e12c6baf37b3374ae
#
_entry.id   d3f72de8982fa13e12c6baf37b3374ae
#
_cell.length_a   1.000
_cell.length_b   1.000
_cell.length_c   1.000
_cell.angle_alpha   90.00
_cell.angle_beta   90.00
_cell.angle_gamma   90.00
#
_symmetry.space_group_name_H-M   'P 1'
#
loop_
_entity.id
_entity.type
_entity.pdbx_description
1 polymer ?
#
loop_
_entity_poly.entity_id
_entity_poly.type
_entity_poly.pdbx_seq_one_letter_code
_entity_poly.pdbx_strand_id
1 'polypeptide(L)'
;MYKTVLCVLALAAALLLAGCGGSDASIRAEANETVQTALFDFTCDTPRVVDGYNNITTPDGEKLVIFMMTVTNTSNETYDIFKDDFQIQWGKDDFGVALDAVDDVMMPDATTLQPGESLSGWMLVNLPQDTNDFVVAYQEMLADGSNGNAYFVDLSL
;
A
#
# COMPACT_ATOMS: atom_id res chain seq x y z
N MET A 1 33.11 -38.52 30.49
CA MET A 1 32.66 -37.12 30.62
C MET A 1 32.24 -36.64 29.22
N TYR A 2 30.97 -36.75 28.89
CA TYR A 2 30.43 -36.29 27.61
C TYR A 2 29.66 -34.98 27.86
N LYS A 3 30.13 -33.88 27.25
CA LYS A 3 29.43 -32.60 27.24
C LYS A 3 28.45 -32.58 26.07
N THR A 4 27.16 -32.66 26.40
CA THR A 4 26.07 -32.51 25.43
C THR A 4 25.87 -31.03 25.15
N VAL A 5 26.12 -30.61 23.92
CA VAL A 5 25.80 -29.28 23.41
C VAL A 5 24.36 -29.31 22.93
N LEU A 6 23.49 -28.59 23.62
CA LEU A 6 22.08 -28.41 23.25
C LEU A 6 21.98 -27.30 22.20
N CYS A 7 21.76 -27.67 20.95
CA CYS A 7 21.37 -26.72 19.90
C CYS A 7 19.88 -26.41 20.04
N VAL A 8 19.56 -25.20 20.46
CA VAL A 8 18.19 -24.66 20.44
C VAL A 8 17.92 -24.17 19.02
N LEU A 9 17.17 -24.96 18.26
CA LEU A 9 16.58 -24.52 16.99
C LEU A 9 15.34 -23.67 17.33
N ALA A 10 15.41 -22.38 17.08
CA ALA A 10 14.23 -21.51 17.06
C ALA A 10 13.45 -21.79 15.78
N LEU A 11 12.38 -22.57 15.89
CA LEU A 11 11.43 -22.83 14.81
C LEU A 11 10.48 -21.65 14.74
N ALA A 12 10.63 -20.76 13.78
CA ALA A 12 9.64 -19.76 13.44
C ALA A 12 8.42 -20.49 12.85
N ALA A 13 7.37 -20.61 13.65
CA ALA A 13 6.09 -21.17 13.22
C ALA A 13 5.35 -20.12 12.38
N ALA A 14 5.46 -20.23 11.04
CA ALA A 14 4.53 -19.58 10.14
C ALA A 14 3.16 -20.24 10.32
N LEU A 15 2.23 -19.56 10.98
CA LEU A 15 0.83 -19.98 11.07
C LEU A 15 0.16 -19.77 9.71
N LEU A 16 0.17 -20.81 8.89
CA LEU A 16 -0.72 -20.93 7.74
C LEU A 16 -2.14 -21.20 8.25
N LEU A 17 -2.92 -20.17 8.42
CA LEU A 17 -4.37 -20.29 8.56
C LEU A 17 -4.97 -20.50 7.16
N ALA A 18 -5.01 -21.74 6.72
CA ALA A 18 -5.85 -22.15 5.61
C ALA A 18 -7.31 -22.15 6.07
N GLY A 19 -7.98 -20.99 5.97
CA GLY A 19 -9.44 -20.87 6.14
C GLY A 19 -10.12 -21.12 4.81
N CYS A 20 -10.69 -22.30 4.62
CA CYS A 20 -11.68 -22.57 3.57
C CYS A 20 -13.01 -21.90 3.94
N GLY A 21 -13.44 -20.91 3.15
CA GLY A 21 -14.76 -20.28 3.27
C GLY A 21 -14.64 -18.82 2.83
N GLY A 22 -15.26 -18.46 1.70
CA GLY A 22 -15.22 -17.11 1.14
C GLY A 22 -15.76 -16.07 2.12
N SER A 23 -14.85 -15.46 2.87
CA SER A 23 -15.06 -14.22 3.58
C SER A 23 -13.89 -13.32 3.19
N ASP A 24 -14.22 -12.16 2.63
CA ASP A 24 -13.26 -11.12 2.33
C ASP A 24 -12.38 -10.89 3.55
N ALA A 25 -11.09 -11.20 3.45
CA ALA A 25 -10.16 -10.99 4.55
C ALA A 25 -9.72 -9.52 4.55
N SER A 26 -9.57 -8.98 5.76
CA SER A 26 -8.93 -7.67 5.96
C SER A 26 -7.47 -7.91 6.36
N ILE A 27 -6.54 -7.48 5.51
CA ILE A 27 -5.10 -7.66 5.69
C ILE A 27 -4.48 -6.31 5.98
N ARG A 28 -3.71 -6.19 7.08
CA ARG A 28 -3.04 -4.96 7.47
C ARG A 28 -1.53 -5.12 7.48
N ALA A 29 -0.85 -4.03 7.13
CA ALA A 29 0.60 -3.88 7.15
C ALA A 29 0.95 -2.47 7.66
N GLU A 30 2.19 -2.31 8.09
CA GLU A 30 2.78 -1.03 8.49
C GLU A 30 3.60 -0.43 7.34
N ALA A 31 4.03 0.82 7.49
CA ALA A 31 4.96 1.47 6.56
C ALA A 31 6.21 0.58 6.32
N ASN A 32 6.67 0.51 5.08
CA ASN A 32 7.81 -0.30 4.60
C ASN A 32 7.59 -1.82 4.62
N GLU A 33 6.42 -2.31 5.00
CA GLU A 33 6.07 -3.72 4.84
C GLU A 33 5.48 -3.98 3.46
N THR A 34 5.78 -5.15 2.89
CA THR A 34 5.22 -5.56 1.60
C THR A 34 3.86 -6.22 1.80
N VAL A 35 2.86 -5.66 1.15
CA VAL A 35 1.53 -6.25 1.04
C VAL A 35 1.49 -7.13 -0.19
N GLN A 36 1.10 -8.40 -0.01
CA GLN A 36 0.95 -9.36 -1.09
C GLN A 36 -0.52 -9.54 -1.45
N THR A 37 -0.91 -9.15 -2.65
CA THR A 37 -2.23 -9.41 -3.22
C THR A 37 -2.19 -10.65 -4.11
N ALA A 38 -3.28 -10.99 -4.76
CA ALA A 38 -3.33 -12.10 -5.71
C ALA A 38 -2.57 -11.82 -7.02
N LEU A 39 -2.41 -10.55 -7.41
CA LEU A 39 -1.89 -10.14 -8.72
C LEU A 39 -0.59 -9.33 -8.65
N PHE A 40 -0.40 -8.59 -7.59
CA PHE A 40 0.77 -7.73 -7.40
C PHE A 40 1.11 -7.59 -5.93
N ASP A 41 2.36 -7.23 -5.67
CA ASP A 41 2.80 -6.78 -4.36
C ASP A 41 2.90 -5.26 -4.34
N PHE A 42 2.65 -4.62 -3.20
CA PHE A 42 2.91 -3.21 -3.04
C PHE A 42 3.48 -2.86 -1.67
N THR A 43 4.20 -1.74 -1.62
CA THR A 43 4.83 -1.21 -0.40
C THR A 43 4.63 0.30 -0.39
N CYS A 44 4.27 0.86 0.77
CA CYS A 44 4.30 2.30 1.02
C CYS A 44 5.40 2.59 2.03
N ASP A 45 6.30 3.54 1.74
CA ASP A 45 7.33 3.93 2.70
C ASP A 45 6.79 4.90 3.76
N THR A 46 7.64 5.29 4.71
CA THR A 46 7.29 6.23 5.77
C THR A 46 6.93 7.59 5.17
N PRO A 47 5.72 8.11 5.45
CA PRO A 47 5.27 9.40 4.93
C PRO A 47 5.98 10.58 5.62
N ARG A 48 5.95 11.74 4.96
CA ARG A 48 6.41 13.02 5.53
C ARG A 48 5.60 14.19 5.01
N VAL A 49 5.48 15.22 5.82
CA VAL A 49 4.92 16.51 5.41
C VAL A 49 5.95 17.26 4.57
N VAL A 50 5.49 17.94 3.52
CA VAL A 50 6.29 18.84 2.69
C VAL A 50 5.60 20.21 2.59
N ASP A 51 6.39 21.28 2.50
CA ASP A 51 5.87 22.66 2.40
C ASP A 51 5.28 22.96 1.00
N GLY A 52 5.57 22.14 0.02
CA GLY A 52 5.07 22.22 -1.35
C GLY A 52 5.75 21.22 -2.26
N TYR A 53 5.17 21.02 -3.43
CA TYR A 53 5.70 20.16 -4.48
C TYR A 53 5.35 20.74 -5.85
N ASN A 54 6.36 21.14 -6.61
CA ASN A 54 6.20 21.82 -7.91
C ASN A 54 5.19 22.99 -7.80
N ASN A 55 4.11 22.98 -8.60
CA ASN A 55 3.04 23.99 -8.59
C ASN A 55 1.78 23.51 -7.86
N ILE A 56 1.87 22.44 -7.05
CA ILE A 56 0.74 21.95 -6.26
C ILE A 56 0.46 22.95 -5.15
N THR A 57 -0.80 23.41 -5.07
CA THR A 57 -1.28 24.28 -4.02
C THR A 57 -2.01 23.45 -2.97
N THR A 58 -1.56 23.55 -1.73
CA THR A 58 -2.26 22.92 -0.60
C THR A 58 -3.44 23.80 -0.17
N PRO A 59 -4.65 23.26 -0.06
CA PRO A 59 -5.81 24.01 0.43
C PRO A 59 -5.62 24.52 1.87
N ASP A 60 -6.32 25.61 2.21
CA ASP A 60 -6.30 26.14 3.57
C ASP A 60 -6.85 25.10 4.58
N GLY A 61 -6.12 24.89 5.67
CA GLY A 61 -6.48 23.93 6.71
C GLY A 61 -6.01 22.48 6.41
N GLU A 62 -5.29 22.29 5.31
CA GLU A 62 -4.68 21.01 4.94
C GLU A 62 -3.14 21.08 4.96
N LYS A 63 -2.51 19.95 4.92
CA LYS A 63 -1.07 19.76 4.75
C LYS A 63 -0.81 18.80 3.59
N LEU A 64 0.27 19.06 2.87
CA LEU A 64 0.72 18.18 1.80
C LEU A 64 1.63 17.08 2.38
N VAL A 65 1.27 15.84 2.15
CA VAL A 65 2.02 14.67 2.59
C VAL A 65 2.53 13.91 1.37
N ILE A 66 3.75 13.42 1.44
CA ILE A 66 4.39 12.63 0.39
C ILE A 66 4.93 11.31 0.96
N PHE A 67 4.76 10.22 0.22
CA PHE A 67 5.37 8.93 0.48
C PHE A 67 5.66 8.21 -0.84
N MET A 68 6.66 7.32 -0.85
CA MET A 68 6.96 6.48 -2.01
C MET A 68 6.05 5.25 -1.98
N MET A 69 5.47 4.94 -3.12
CA MET A 69 4.77 3.68 -3.34
C MET A 69 5.51 2.88 -4.41
N THR A 70 5.68 1.58 -4.16
CA THR A 70 6.24 0.64 -5.12
C THR A 70 5.23 -0.47 -5.36
N VAL A 71 4.96 -0.77 -6.63
CA VAL A 71 4.07 -1.87 -7.05
C VAL A 71 4.87 -2.81 -7.94
N THR A 72 4.74 -4.11 -7.71
CA THR A 72 5.40 -5.16 -8.50
C THR A 72 4.36 -6.15 -9.00
N ASN A 73 4.24 -6.32 -10.31
CA ASN A 73 3.36 -7.35 -10.88
C ASN A 73 3.94 -8.75 -10.59
N THR A 74 3.29 -9.49 -9.70
CA THR A 74 3.69 -10.87 -9.32
C THR A 74 2.89 -11.94 -10.07
N SER A 75 1.96 -11.54 -10.91
CA SER A 75 1.18 -12.45 -11.75
C SER A 75 1.98 -12.90 -13.00
N ASN A 76 1.43 -13.86 -13.73
CA ASN A 76 1.99 -14.33 -15.00
C ASN A 76 1.44 -13.59 -16.23
N GLU A 77 0.61 -12.58 -16.00
CA GLU A 77 -0.06 -11.81 -17.05
C GLU A 77 0.28 -10.32 -16.91
N THR A 78 0.14 -9.58 -17.99
CA THR A 78 0.21 -8.12 -17.98
C THR A 78 -0.96 -7.57 -17.18
N TYR A 79 -0.69 -6.60 -16.29
CA TYR A 79 -1.68 -6.03 -15.39
C TYR A 79 -1.66 -4.50 -15.43
N ASP A 80 -2.85 -3.90 -15.53
CA ASP A 80 -3.02 -2.46 -15.45
C ASP A 80 -3.23 -2.03 -14.00
N ILE A 81 -2.41 -1.09 -13.53
CA ILE A 81 -2.48 -0.49 -12.20
C ILE A 81 -3.04 0.93 -12.37
N PHE A 82 -4.05 1.26 -11.59
CA PHE A 82 -4.60 2.60 -11.49
C PHE A 82 -4.30 3.15 -10.09
N LYS A 83 -3.71 4.34 -10.04
CA LYS A 83 -3.37 5.01 -8.78
C LYS A 83 -4.60 5.19 -7.88
N ASP A 84 -5.75 5.50 -8.46
CA ASP A 84 -7.00 5.74 -7.76
C ASP A 84 -7.65 4.49 -7.15
N ASP A 85 -7.15 3.29 -7.50
CA ASP A 85 -7.54 2.05 -6.81
C ASP A 85 -6.99 2.00 -5.37
N PHE A 86 -5.99 2.84 -5.06
CA PHE A 86 -5.41 2.99 -3.73
C PHE A 86 -6.04 4.19 -3.01
N GLN A 87 -7.08 3.93 -2.24
CA GLN A 87 -7.76 4.97 -1.47
C GLN A 87 -6.93 5.41 -0.27
N ILE A 88 -7.00 6.70 0.05
CA ILE A 88 -6.39 7.28 1.25
C ILE A 88 -7.50 7.52 2.27
N GLN A 89 -7.39 6.94 3.47
CA GLN A 89 -8.41 7.05 4.52
C GLN A 89 -7.78 7.64 5.78
N TRP A 90 -8.36 8.73 6.33
CA TRP A 90 -7.84 9.43 7.52
C TRP A 90 -8.87 9.58 8.64
N GLY A 91 -10.00 8.94 8.50
CA GLY A 91 -11.10 8.92 9.47
C GLY A 91 -12.03 7.75 9.20
N LYS A 92 -13.08 7.66 9.97
CA LYS A 92 -14.03 6.56 9.83
C LYS A 92 -14.77 6.60 8.48
N ASP A 93 -15.14 7.84 8.06
CA ASP A 93 -15.91 8.08 6.84
C ASP A 93 -15.18 9.09 5.92
N ASP A 94 -13.94 9.47 6.26
CA ASP A 94 -13.12 10.44 5.53
C ASP A 94 -12.08 9.71 4.68
N PHE A 95 -12.20 9.87 3.37
CA PHE A 95 -11.28 9.26 2.41
C PHE A 95 -11.16 10.11 1.15
N GLY A 96 -10.12 9.85 0.38
CA GLY A 96 -9.85 10.48 -0.91
C GLY A 96 -8.90 9.61 -1.72
N VAL A 97 -8.31 10.21 -2.73
CA VAL A 97 -7.27 9.62 -3.58
C VAL A 97 -6.04 10.52 -3.57
N ALA A 98 -4.91 9.98 -4.01
CA ALA A 98 -3.71 10.77 -4.21
C ALA A 98 -3.90 11.79 -5.34
N LEU A 99 -3.14 12.88 -5.28
CA LEU A 99 -3.17 13.93 -6.31
C LEU A 99 -2.68 13.40 -7.66
N ASP A 100 -3.20 13.98 -8.74
CA ASP A 100 -2.78 13.66 -10.10
C ASP A 100 -1.28 13.89 -10.29
N ALA A 101 -0.64 13.04 -11.09
CA ALA A 101 0.78 13.16 -11.38
C ALA A 101 1.07 14.44 -12.19
N VAL A 102 2.02 15.23 -11.70
CA VAL A 102 2.48 16.48 -12.38
C VAL A 102 3.88 16.35 -12.96
N ASP A 103 4.56 15.24 -12.72
CA ASP A 103 5.86 14.90 -13.28
C ASP A 103 6.10 13.38 -13.33
N ASP A 104 7.22 12.97 -13.87
CA ASP A 104 7.60 11.58 -14.15
C ASP A 104 8.18 10.82 -12.93
N VAL A 105 8.37 11.49 -11.79
CA VAL A 105 8.79 10.85 -10.54
C VAL A 105 7.63 10.58 -9.59
N MET A 106 6.45 11.10 -9.88
CA MET A 106 5.21 10.73 -9.22
C MET A 106 4.68 9.39 -9.74
N MET A 107 3.90 8.72 -8.91
CA MET A 107 3.14 7.54 -9.35
C MET A 107 2.18 7.97 -10.47
N PRO A 108 2.27 7.40 -11.69
CA PRO A 108 1.38 7.77 -12.78
C PRO A 108 -0.06 7.36 -12.46
N ASP A 109 -1.02 8.09 -13.03
CA ASP A 109 -2.45 7.84 -12.80
C ASP A 109 -2.89 6.45 -13.27
N ALA A 110 -2.24 5.96 -14.34
CA ALA A 110 -2.40 4.60 -14.84
C ALA A 110 -1.09 4.10 -15.46
N THR A 111 -0.81 2.82 -15.29
CA THR A 111 0.35 2.16 -15.90
C THR A 111 0.06 0.68 -16.14
N THR A 112 0.74 0.13 -17.16
CA THR A 112 0.69 -1.30 -17.49
C THR A 112 2.01 -1.94 -17.08
N LEU A 113 1.98 -2.96 -16.23
CA LEU A 113 3.16 -3.71 -15.79
C LEU A 113 3.19 -5.11 -16.41
N GLN A 114 4.31 -5.47 -17.01
CA GLN A 114 4.56 -6.84 -17.46
C GLN A 114 4.83 -7.76 -16.25
N PRO A 115 4.71 -9.10 -16.40
CA PRO A 115 5.08 -10.05 -15.35
C PRO A 115 6.49 -9.79 -14.79
N GLY A 116 6.58 -9.61 -13.47
CA GLY A 116 7.82 -9.33 -12.75
C GLY A 116 8.31 -7.88 -12.83
N GLU A 117 7.62 -7.01 -13.55
CA GLU A 117 7.96 -5.59 -13.63
C GLU A 117 7.52 -4.83 -12.37
N SER A 118 8.32 -3.85 -11.96
CA SER A 118 8.05 -2.99 -10.82
C SER A 118 8.05 -1.53 -11.23
N LEU A 119 7.18 -0.75 -10.59
CA LEU A 119 7.11 0.70 -10.68
C LEU A 119 7.18 1.31 -9.30
N SER A 120 7.96 2.37 -9.13
CA SER A 120 7.98 3.19 -7.92
C SER A 120 7.70 4.63 -8.28
N GLY A 121 6.88 5.31 -7.47
CA GLY A 121 6.57 6.73 -7.67
C GLY A 121 6.08 7.39 -6.39
N TRP A 122 6.24 8.71 -6.33
CA TRP A 122 5.72 9.50 -5.22
C TRP A 122 4.20 9.59 -5.26
N MET A 123 3.57 9.28 -4.14
CA MET A 123 2.17 9.56 -3.86
C MET A 123 2.11 10.87 -3.07
N LEU A 124 1.31 11.82 -3.54
CA LEU A 124 1.06 13.08 -2.85
C LEU A 124 -0.42 13.14 -2.45
N VAL A 125 -0.67 13.51 -1.20
CA VAL A 125 -2.03 13.60 -0.66
C VAL A 125 -2.19 14.88 0.16
N ASN A 126 -3.34 15.52 0.06
CA ASN A 126 -3.74 16.58 0.98
C ASN A 126 -4.52 15.95 2.13
N LEU A 127 -4.06 16.17 3.35
CA LEU A 127 -4.72 15.69 4.57
C LEU A 127 -5.09 16.88 5.46
N PRO A 128 -6.16 16.79 6.27
CA PRO A 128 -6.44 17.81 7.29
C PRO A 128 -5.21 18.07 8.17
N GLN A 129 -5.02 19.32 8.59
CA GLN A 129 -3.82 19.78 9.30
C GLN A 129 -3.54 18.98 10.60
N ASP A 130 -4.58 18.50 11.27
CA ASP A 130 -4.51 17.74 12.51
C ASP A 130 -4.42 16.21 12.34
N THR A 131 -4.50 15.70 11.12
CA THR A 131 -4.34 14.28 10.80
C THR A 131 -2.88 13.86 10.95
N ASN A 132 -2.58 12.88 11.80
CA ASN A 132 -1.24 12.30 11.92
C ASN A 132 -1.17 10.85 11.41
N ASP A 133 -2.29 10.15 11.45
CA ASP A 133 -2.40 8.76 11.03
C ASP A 133 -3.39 8.64 9.88
N PHE A 134 -3.02 7.88 8.87
CA PHE A 134 -3.88 7.59 7.73
C PHE A 134 -3.56 6.21 7.16
N VAL A 135 -4.40 5.74 6.27
CA VAL A 135 -4.30 4.39 5.71
C VAL A 135 -4.32 4.46 4.19
N VAL A 136 -3.45 3.71 3.55
CA VAL A 136 -3.58 3.38 2.12
C VAL A 136 -4.37 2.08 2.02
N ALA A 137 -5.54 2.12 1.38
CA ALA A 137 -6.45 1.00 1.26
C ALA A 137 -6.59 0.55 -0.19
N TYR A 138 -6.51 -0.74 -0.42
CA TYR A 138 -6.78 -1.38 -1.71
C TYR A 138 -7.84 -2.47 -1.55
N GLN A 139 -8.88 -2.44 -2.40
CA GLN A 139 -9.90 -3.46 -2.46
C GLN A 139 -9.69 -4.31 -3.71
N GLU A 140 -9.40 -5.58 -3.51
CA GLU A 140 -9.29 -6.53 -4.62
C GLU A 140 -10.66 -6.77 -5.26
N MET A 141 -10.70 -6.78 -6.58
CA MET A 141 -11.88 -7.14 -7.35
C MET A 141 -11.65 -8.48 -8.06
N LEU A 142 -12.53 -9.44 -7.84
CA LEU A 142 -12.43 -10.75 -8.46
C LEU A 142 -13.00 -10.73 -9.89
N ALA A 143 -12.65 -11.74 -10.69
CA ALA A 143 -13.05 -11.82 -12.09
C ALA A 143 -14.57 -11.87 -12.31
N ASP A 144 -15.35 -12.27 -11.32
CA ASP A 144 -16.83 -12.27 -11.36
C ASP A 144 -17.44 -10.92 -10.92
N GLY A 145 -16.60 -9.92 -10.61
CA GLY A 145 -17.00 -8.59 -10.17
C GLY A 145 -17.34 -8.50 -8.68
N SER A 146 -17.16 -9.57 -7.91
CA SER A 146 -17.28 -9.52 -6.46
C SER A 146 -15.98 -8.98 -5.81
N ASN A 147 -16.11 -8.49 -4.57
CA ASN A 147 -14.95 -8.08 -3.80
C ASN A 147 -14.15 -9.31 -3.33
N GLY A 148 -12.84 -9.21 -3.42
CA GLY A 148 -11.89 -10.12 -2.79
C GLY A 148 -11.40 -9.57 -1.45
N ASN A 149 -10.12 -9.78 -1.14
CA ASN A 149 -9.52 -9.27 0.09
C ASN A 149 -9.41 -7.74 0.07
N ALA A 150 -9.50 -7.13 1.25
CA ALA A 150 -9.19 -5.73 1.46
C ALA A 150 -7.83 -5.61 2.17
N TYR A 151 -6.97 -4.74 1.65
CA TYR A 151 -5.61 -4.54 2.13
C TYR A 151 -5.45 -3.11 2.64
N PHE A 152 -4.75 -2.96 3.75
CA PHE A 152 -4.56 -1.68 4.42
C PHE A 152 -3.11 -1.53 4.84
N VAL A 153 -2.49 -0.38 4.51
CA VAL A 153 -1.17 0.00 5.03
C VAL A 153 -1.37 1.18 5.97
N ASP A 154 -1.06 0.98 7.24
CA ASP A 154 -1.16 2.00 8.27
C ASP A 154 0.08 2.91 8.20
N LEU A 155 -0.12 4.21 8.03
CA LEU A 155 0.92 5.22 7.87
C LEU A 155 0.78 6.31 8.93
N SER A 156 1.91 6.71 9.53
CA SER A 156 2.00 7.76 10.57
C SER A 156 3.07 8.79 10.22
N LEU A 157 2.78 10.09 10.53
CA LEU A 157 3.65 11.26 10.29
C LEU A 157 4.57 11.56 11.48
#